data_1b5406310d8679e493d3487202741560
#
_entry.id   1b5406310d8679e493d3487202741560
#
_cell.length_a   1.000
_cell.length_b   1.000
_cell.length_c   1.000
_cell.angle_alpha   90.00
_cell.angle_beta   90.00
_cell.angle_gamma   90.00
#
_symmetry.space_group_name_H-M   'P 1'
#
loop_
_entity.id
_entity.type
_entity.pdbx_description
1 polymer ?
#
loop_
_entity_poly.entity_id
_entity_poly.type
_entity_poly.pdbx_seq_one_letter_code
_entity_poly.pdbx_strand_id
1 'polypeptide(L)'
;MTTKTDYTNEEWLEIMKTPIYAGFYVIFADPSFTGMLKEMKAMGEAIQKADPPGHVKDLVADIAADYEQMTEEKESFAQDQIPKSADQETAKRYILDKVREGVAIIAEKAESMEVLAFKQWLVAVATAVAEAAKEGGFLGIGGQFVSQREESALEEISNTLGL
;
A
#
# COMPACT_ATOMS: atom_id res chain seq x y z
N MET A 1 -7.47 -13.68 -15.22
CA MET A 1 -6.66 -13.26 -14.07
C MET A 1 -5.21 -13.28 -14.51
N THR A 2 -4.53 -12.18 -14.27
CA THR A 2 -3.11 -12.04 -14.56
C THR A 2 -2.26 -12.58 -13.41
N THR A 3 -1.02 -12.93 -13.71
CA THR A 3 -0.01 -13.43 -12.79
C THR A 3 1.30 -12.71 -13.04
N LYS A 4 2.30 -12.92 -12.20
CA LYS A 4 3.66 -12.37 -12.40
C LYS A 4 4.19 -12.57 -13.82
N THR A 5 3.89 -13.70 -14.43
CA THR A 5 4.41 -14.07 -15.76
C THR A 5 3.84 -13.25 -16.92
N ASP A 6 2.78 -12.51 -16.69
CA ASP A 6 2.15 -11.64 -17.69
C ASP A 6 2.85 -10.28 -17.81
N TYR A 7 3.76 -9.97 -16.89
CA TYR A 7 4.45 -8.69 -16.77
C TYR A 7 5.96 -8.84 -17.02
N THR A 8 6.58 -7.78 -17.54
CA THR A 8 8.05 -7.70 -17.58
C THR A 8 8.61 -7.52 -16.17
N ASN A 9 9.90 -7.75 -15.97
CA ASN A 9 10.54 -7.55 -14.67
C ASN A 9 10.41 -6.11 -14.16
N GLU A 10 10.44 -5.14 -15.06
CA GLU A 10 10.31 -3.71 -14.73
C GLU A 10 8.88 -3.39 -14.31
N GLU A 11 7.87 -3.83 -15.09
CA GLU A 11 6.45 -3.68 -14.74
C GLU A 11 6.14 -4.37 -13.40
N TRP A 12 6.65 -5.59 -13.21
CA TRP A 12 6.43 -6.36 -12.00
C TRP A 12 6.98 -5.64 -10.75
N LEU A 13 8.17 -5.05 -10.87
CA LEU A 13 8.77 -4.30 -9.78
C LEU A 13 7.91 -3.09 -9.38
N GLU A 14 7.33 -2.38 -10.34
CA GLU A 14 6.43 -1.25 -10.05
C GLU A 14 5.09 -1.74 -9.45
N ILE A 15 4.53 -2.86 -9.94
CA ILE A 15 3.34 -3.49 -9.34
C ILE A 15 3.60 -3.86 -7.88
N MET A 16 4.74 -4.46 -7.59
CA MET A 16 5.11 -4.85 -6.23
C MET A 16 5.25 -3.65 -5.28
N LYS A 17 5.72 -2.51 -5.75
CA LYS A 17 5.83 -1.29 -4.95
C LYS A 17 4.47 -0.63 -4.65
N THR A 18 3.46 -0.89 -5.45
CA THR A 18 2.17 -0.21 -5.37
C THR A 18 1.49 -0.33 -3.99
N PRO A 19 1.36 -1.52 -3.37
CA PRO A 19 0.79 -1.64 -2.03
C PRO A 19 1.65 -0.96 -0.95
N ILE A 20 2.97 -0.90 -1.14
CA ILE A 20 3.85 -0.13 -0.23
C ILE A 20 3.51 1.35 -0.29
N TYR A 21 3.39 1.91 -1.49
CA TYR A 21 3.02 3.31 -1.64
C TYR A 21 1.64 3.61 -1.03
N ALA A 22 0.66 2.72 -1.21
CA ALA A 22 -0.65 2.87 -0.58
C ALA A 22 -0.55 2.91 0.96
N GLY A 23 0.19 1.99 1.57
CA GLY A 23 0.44 2.00 3.02
C GLY A 23 1.23 3.23 3.47
N PHE A 24 2.28 3.60 2.74
CA PHE A 24 3.08 4.79 3.05
C PHE A 24 2.28 6.09 3.01
N TYR A 25 1.30 6.18 2.14
CA TYR A 25 0.45 7.37 2.07
C TYR A 25 -0.25 7.64 3.40
N VAL A 26 -0.81 6.61 4.02
CA VAL A 26 -1.46 6.70 5.33
C VAL A 26 -0.45 7.09 6.42
N ILE A 27 0.70 6.45 6.40
CA ILE A 27 1.80 6.73 7.32
C ILE A 27 2.20 8.21 7.26
N PHE A 28 2.34 8.77 6.07
CA PHE A 28 2.71 10.16 5.84
C PHE A 28 1.62 11.17 6.22
N ALA A 29 0.38 10.72 6.38
CA ALA A 29 -0.73 11.61 6.75
C ALA A 29 -0.67 12.06 8.21
N ASP A 30 -0.10 11.26 9.11
CA ASP A 30 0.06 11.61 10.52
C ASP A 30 1.52 11.87 10.90
N PRO A 31 1.95 13.13 11.08
CA PRO A 31 3.30 13.47 11.50
C PRO A 31 3.60 13.19 12.99
N SER A 32 2.62 12.78 13.78
CA SER A 32 2.81 12.42 15.22
C SER A 32 3.52 11.07 15.41
N PHE A 33 4.23 10.64 14.46
CA PHE A 33 4.71 9.36 14.10
C PHE A 33 5.78 8.79 15.05
N THR A 34 5.40 8.08 16.06
CA THR A 34 6.30 7.29 16.94
C THR A 34 6.33 5.80 16.60
N GLY A 35 5.58 5.38 15.58
CA GLY A 35 5.29 3.99 15.27
C GLY A 35 5.79 3.44 13.92
N MET A 36 6.61 4.18 13.16
CA MET A 36 7.03 3.84 11.79
C MET A 36 7.44 2.36 11.60
N LEU A 37 8.20 1.80 12.52
CA LEU A 37 8.60 0.38 12.45
C LEU A 37 7.41 -0.58 12.61
N LYS A 38 6.41 -0.23 13.43
CA LYS A 38 5.22 -1.06 13.64
C LYS A 38 4.31 -1.03 12.41
N GLU A 39 4.17 0.11 11.80
CA GLU A 39 3.33 0.31 10.61
C GLU A 39 3.97 -0.31 9.37
N MET A 40 5.29 -0.23 9.23
CA MET A 40 6.00 -0.96 8.19
C MET A 40 5.84 -2.49 8.36
N LYS A 41 5.90 -2.98 9.60
CA LYS A 41 5.62 -4.38 9.90
C LYS A 41 4.18 -4.74 9.58
N ALA A 42 3.22 -3.91 9.99
CA ALA A 42 1.80 -4.12 9.72
C ALA A 42 1.50 -4.09 8.21
N MET A 43 2.17 -3.24 7.46
CA MET A 43 2.08 -3.21 6.00
C MET A 43 2.56 -4.52 5.38
N GLY A 44 3.72 -5.03 5.80
CA GLY A 44 4.21 -6.34 5.36
C GLY A 44 3.23 -7.46 5.71
N GLU A 45 2.68 -7.45 6.92
CA GLU A 45 1.66 -8.41 7.36
C GLU A 45 0.34 -8.26 6.59
N ALA A 46 -0.09 -7.03 6.29
CA ALA A 46 -1.29 -6.78 5.50
C ALA A 46 -1.15 -7.29 4.07
N ILE A 47 0.02 -7.13 3.45
CA ILE A 47 0.29 -7.65 2.11
C ILE A 47 0.29 -9.18 2.12
N GLN A 48 0.92 -9.81 3.12
CA GLN A 48 1.03 -11.27 3.21
C GLN A 48 -0.27 -11.96 3.62
N LYS A 49 -1.09 -11.33 4.48
CA LYS A 49 -2.28 -11.95 5.07
C LYS A 49 -3.59 -11.47 4.43
N ALA A 50 -3.54 -10.51 3.51
CA ALA A 50 -4.73 -10.01 2.88
C ALA A 50 -5.47 -11.16 2.17
N ASP A 51 -6.78 -11.27 2.43
CA ASP A 51 -7.67 -12.13 1.65
C ASP A 51 -8.24 -11.30 0.49
N PRO A 52 -7.56 -11.29 -0.68
CA PRO A 52 -7.96 -10.45 -1.78
C PRO A 52 -9.26 -10.97 -2.42
N PRO A 53 -10.05 -10.08 -3.04
CA PRO A 53 -11.17 -10.50 -3.85
C PRO A 53 -10.75 -11.56 -4.87
N GLY A 54 -11.61 -12.58 -5.12
CA GLY A 54 -11.29 -13.75 -5.93
C GLY A 54 -10.72 -13.44 -7.33
N HIS A 55 -11.08 -12.30 -7.91
CA HIS A 55 -10.60 -11.85 -9.23
C HIS A 55 -9.13 -11.39 -9.27
N VAL A 56 -8.46 -11.24 -8.13
CA VAL A 56 -7.06 -10.77 -8.06
C VAL A 56 -6.20 -11.70 -7.20
N LYS A 57 -6.74 -12.83 -6.80
CA LYS A 57 -6.11 -13.73 -5.82
C LYS A 57 -4.75 -14.24 -6.27
N ASP A 58 -4.61 -14.63 -7.53
CA ASP A 58 -3.35 -15.20 -8.03
C ASP A 58 -2.27 -14.11 -8.13
N LEU A 59 -2.62 -12.92 -8.62
CA LEU A 59 -1.70 -11.77 -8.68
C LEU A 59 -1.21 -11.36 -7.29
N VAL A 60 -2.13 -11.28 -6.31
CA VAL A 60 -1.77 -10.92 -4.94
C VAL A 60 -0.95 -12.01 -4.26
N ALA A 61 -1.21 -13.29 -4.55
CA ALA A 61 -0.40 -14.39 -4.06
C ALA A 61 1.05 -14.32 -4.58
N ASP A 62 1.24 -14.00 -5.86
CA ASP A 62 2.57 -13.79 -6.44
C ASP A 62 3.29 -12.59 -5.80
N ILE A 63 2.57 -11.48 -5.56
CA ILE A 63 3.10 -10.31 -4.86
C ILE A 63 3.53 -10.72 -3.43
N ALA A 64 2.70 -11.42 -2.68
CA ALA A 64 3.00 -11.82 -1.32
C ALA A 64 4.21 -12.77 -1.24
N ALA A 65 4.33 -13.70 -2.19
CA ALA A 65 5.44 -14.65 -2.26
C ALA A 65 6.77 -13.93 -2.53
N ASP A 66 6.78 -12.98 -3.47
CA ASP A 66 7.99 -12.20 -3.76
C ASP A 66 8.35 -11.27 -2.58
N TYR A 67 7.36 -10.72 -1.88
CA TYR A 67 7.60 -9.94 -0.66
C TYR A 67 8.28 -10.74 0.45
N GLU A 68 7.89 -11.99 0.64
CA GLU A 68 8.51 -12.87 1.64
C GLU A 68 10.00 -13.07 1.35
N GLN A 69 10.36 -13.24 0.08
CA GLN A 69 11.76 -13.35 -0.35
C GLN A 69 12.55 -12.05 -0.16
N MET A 70 11.91 -10.90 -0.40
CA MET A 70 12.56 -9.58 -0.32
C MET A 70 12.79 -9.11 1.12
N THR A 71 11.93 -9.49 2.08
CA THR A 71 12.13 -9.15 3.50
C THR A 71 13.37 -9.78 4.09
N GLU A 72 13.88 -10.86 3.51
CA GLU A 72 15.16 -11.45 3.89
C GLU A 72 16.37 -10.62 3.43
N GLU A 73 16.24 -9.87 2.34
CA GLU A 73 17.30 -9.04 1.75
C GLU A 73 17.34 -7.59 2.24
N LYS A 74 16.47 -7.19 3.15
CA LYS A 74 16.45 -5.90 3.90
C LYS A 74 16.47 -4.63 3.08
N GLU A 75 16.03 -4.58 1.87
CA GLU A 75 15.98 -3.34 1.11
C GLU A 75 14.61 -2.64 1.22
N SER A 76 14.65 -1.42 1.74
CA SER A 76 13.51 -0.52 1.86
C SER A 76 13.20 0.12 0.51
N PHE A 77 12.36 -0.52 -0.28
CA PHE A 77 12.05 -0.10 -1.65
C PHE A 77 11.44 1.30 -1.81
N ALA A 78 10.70 1.76 -0.82
CA ALA A 78 9.95 3.00 -0.95
C ALA A 78 10.68 4.24 -0.40
N GLN A 79 11.52 4.07 0.63
CA GLN A 79 12.16 5.21 1.28
C GLN A 79 13.22 5.90 0.41
N ASP A 80 13.88 5.16 -0.49
CA ASP A 80 14.95 5.73 -1.31
C ASP A 80 14.44 6.57 -2.49
N GLN A 81 13.15 6.48 -2.80
CA GLN A 81 12.57 7.15 -3.96
C GLN A 81 11.76 8.41 -3.63
N ILE A 82 11.36 8.60 -2.38
CA ILE A 82 10.71 9.85 -1.97
C ILE A 82 11.79 10.93 -1.88
N PRO A 83 11.67 12.04 -2.61
CA PRO A 83 12.66 13.10 -2.57
C PRO A 83 12.83 13.62 -1.14
N LYS A 84 13.99 13.43 -0.54
CA LYS A 84 14.31 13.81 0.86
C LYS A 84 14.13 15.30 1.15
N SER A 85 14.05 16.12 0.12
CA SER A 85 13.85 17.57 0.20
C SER A 85 12.44 18.03 -0.17
N ALA A 86 11.52 17.09 -0.45
CA ALA A 86 10.14 17.43 -0.80
C ALA A 86 9.38 17.90 0.44
N ASP A 87 8.57 18.95 0.29
CA ASP A 87 7.54 19.26 1.26
C ASP A 87 6.49 18.13 1.31
N GLN A 88 5.68 18.12 2.36
CA GLN A 88 4.70 17.08 2.61
C GLN A 88 3.70 16.91 1.44
N GLU A 89 3.27 18.01 0.83
CA GLU A 89 2.31 17.98 -0.30
C GLU A 89 2.96 17.36 -1.55
N THR A 90 4.19 17.72 -1.84
CA THR A 90 4.94 17.14 -2.97
C THR A 90 5.18 15.65 -2.76
N ALA A 91 5.53 15.23 -1.54
CA ALA A 91 5.70 13.82 -1.20
C ALA A 91 4.38 13.03 -1.34
N LYS A 92 3.28 13.57 -0.82
CA LYS A 92 1.95 12.95 -0.95
C LYS A 92 1.55 12.77 -2.41
N ARG A 93 1.71 13.80 -3.23
CA ARG A 93 1.40 13.74 -4.66
C ARG A 93 2.23 12.68 -5.37
N TYR A 94 3.52 12.65 -5.11
CA TYR A 94 4.43 11.65 -5.66
C TYR A 94 3.96 10.21 -5.33
N ILE A 95 3.60 9.96 -4.06
CA ILE A 95 3.13 8.64 -3.63
C ILE A 95 1.83 8.25 -4.36
N LEU A 96 0.86 9.16 -4.46
CA LEU A 96 -0.41 8.89 -5.17
C LEU A 96 -0.18 8.65 -6.67
N ASP A 97 0.74 9.38 -7.30
CA ASP A 97 1.10 9.16 -8.70
C ASP A 97 1.70 7.77 -8.89
N LYS A 98 2.54 7.30 -7.97
CA LYS A 98 3.10 5.95 -8.00
C LYS A 98 2.02 4.86 -7.82
N VAL A 99 1.04 5.09 -6.97
CA VAL A 99 -0.12 4.18 -6.85
C VAL A 99 -0.90 4.12 -8.17
N ARG A 100 -1.13 5.27 -8.84
CA ARG A 100 -1.80 5.31 -10.15
C ARG A 100 -1.01 4.58 -11.23
N GLU A 101 0.31 4.80 -11.28
CA GLU A 101 1.21 4.13 -12.24
C GLU A 101 1.13 2.61 -12.12
N GLY A 102 1.24 2.06 -10.90
CA GLY A 102 1.14 0.63 -10.69
C GLY A 102 -0.22 0.05 -11.09
N VAL A 103 -1.32 0.75 -10.78
CA VAL A 103 -2.66 0.33 -11.23
C VAL A 103 -2.80 0.42 -12.75
N ALA A 104 -2.20 1.43 -13.41
CA ALA A 104 -2.24 1.57 -14.84
C ALA A 104 -1.52 0.42 -15.57
N ILE A 105 -0.37 -0.03 -15.05
CA ILE A 105 0.35 -1.19 -15.58
C ILE A 105 -0.55 -2.44 -15.56
N ILE A 106 -1.27 -2.67 -14.45
CA ILE A 106 -2.20 -3.80 -14.36
C ILE A 106 -3.35 -3.63 -15.36
N ALA A 107 -3.88 -2.43 -15.48
CA ALA A 107 -5.02 -2.15 -16.36
C ALA A 107 -4.73 -2.34 -17.86
N GLU A 108 -3.45 -2.35 -18.27
CA GLU A 108 -3.06 -2.64 -19.65
C GLU A 108 -3.27 -4.11 -20.04
N LYS A 109 -3.28 -5.03 -19.06
CA LYS A 109 -3.28 -6.48 -19.31
C LYS A 109 -4.43 -7.22 -18.62
N ALA A 110 -4.96 -6.67 -17.54
CA ALA A 110 -6.01 -7.26 -16.73
C ALA A 110 -7.42 -6.83 -17.17
N GLU A 111 -8.41 -7.68 -16.91
CA GLU A 111 -9.80 -7.32 -17.12
C GLU A 111 -10.29 -6.32 -16.06
N SER A 112 -11.32 -5.54 -16.39
CA SER A 112 -11.84 -4.47 -15.52
C SER A 112 -12.20 -4.92 -14.10
N MET A 113 -12.71 -6.15 -13.96
CA MET A 113 -13.06 -6.72 -12.63
C MET A 113 -11.81 -7.03 -11.81
N GLU A 114 -10.73 -7.45 -12.45
CA GLU A 114 -9.45 -7.70 -11.79
C GLU A 114 -8.79 -6.39 -11.34
N VAL A 115 -8.81 -5.37 -12.21
CA VAL A 115 -8.34 -4.02 -11.87
C VAL A 115 -9.12 -3.45 -10.68
N LEU A 116 -10.45 -3.59 -10.69
CA LEU A 116 -11.30 -3.15 -9.57
C LEU A 116 -10.93 -3.90 -8.27
N ALA A 117 -10.77 -5.21 -8.36
CA ALA A 117 -10.40 -6.04 -7.21
C ALA A 117 -9.01 -5.67 -6.66
N PHE A 118 -8.05 -5.36 -7.53
CA PHE A 118 -6.73 -4.89 -7.11
C PHE A 118 -6.78 -3.54 -6.40
N LYS A 119 -7.55 -2.59 -6.91
CA LYS A 119 -7.78 -1.29 -6.26
C LYS A 119 -8.39 -1.46 -4.87
N GLN A 120 -9.41 -2.32 -4.73
CA GLN A 120 -10.04 -2.62 -3.44
C GLN A 120 -9.04 -3.25 -2.46
N TRP A 121 -8.18 -4.15 -2.95
CA TRP A 121 -7.12 -4.72 -2.14
C TRP A 121 -6.10 -3.68 -1.67
N LEU A 122 -5.71 -2.72 -2.51
CA LEU A 122 -4.82 -1.61 -2.10
C LEU A 122 -5.42 -0.77 -0.98
N VAL A 123 -6.73 -0.47 -1.04
CA VAL A 123 -7.44 0.23 0.04
C VAL A 123 -7.45 -0.62 1.32
N ALA A 124 -7.65 -1.93 1.21
CA ALA A 124 -7.60 -2.83 2.35
C ALA A 124 -6.21 -2.86 3.02
N VAL A 125 -5.13 -2.88 2.22
CA VAL A 125 -3.75 -2.76 2.74
C VAL A 125 -3.55 -1.44 3.47
N ALA A 126 -3.94 -0.32 2.86
CA ALA A 126 -3.85 1.00 3.48
C ALA A 126 -4.66 1.09 4.79
N THR A 127 -5.85 0.50 4.82
CA THR A 127 -6.70 0.42 6.02
C THR A 127 -6.04 -0.38 7.14
N ALA A 128 -5.46 -1.53 6.80
CA ALA A 128 -4.76 -2.36 7.80
C ALA A 128 -3.55 -1.63 8.40
N VAL A 129 -2.84 -0.82 7.61
CA VAL A 129 -1.76 0.04 8.11
C VAL A 129 -2.29 1.11 9.07
N ALA A 130 -3.37 1.79 8.72
CA ALA A 130 -4.03 2.77 9.60
C ALA A 130 -4.49 2.14 10.93
N GLU A 131 -5.00 0.93 10.87
CA GLU A 131 -5.45 0.20 12.06
C GLU A 131 -4.30 -0.23 12.97
N ALA A 132 -3.19 -0.63 12.42
CA ALA A 132 -2.01 -1.05 13.19
C ALA A 132 -1.34 0.10 13.94
N ALA A 133 -1.41 1.31 13.42
CA ALA A 133 -0.92 2.52 14.07
C ALA A 133 -1.57 2.73 15.46
N LYS A 134 -2.80 2.27 15.65
CA LYS A 134 -3.58 2.41 16.89
C LYS A 134 -3.17 1.47 18.00
N GLU A 135 -2.80 0.25 17.66
CA GLU A 135 -2.39 -0.73 18.69
C GLU A 135 -1.10 -0.32 19.41
N GLY A 136 -0.41 0.72 18.90
CA GLY A 136 0.76 1.33 19.51
C GLY A 136 0.49 2.42 20.53
N GLY A 137 -0.75 2.85 20.73
CA GLY A 137 -1.14 3.87 21.71
C GLY A 137 -0.83 3.40 23.12
N PHE A 138 0.01 4.20 23.83
CA PHE A 138 0.43 3.92 25.19
C PHE A 138 -0.81 3.83 26.12
N LEU A 139 -1.00 2.67 26.76
CA LEU A 139 -1.95 2.42 27.84
C LEU A 139 -3.43 2.18 27.50
N GLY A 140 -3.85 1.67 26.36
CA GLY A 140 -5.19 1.04 26.27
C GLY A 140 -6.40 1.86 26.73
N ILE A 141 -6.28 3.18 26.87
CA ILE A 141 -7.33 4.07 27.35
C ILE A 141 -7.71 5.06 26.24
N GLY A 142 -8.89 4.87 25.66
CA GLY A 142 -9.50 5.81 24.72
C GLY A 142 -9.36 5.37 23.27
N GLY A 143 -10.01 4.29 22.90
CA GLY A 143 -10.15 3.86 21.52
C GLY A 143 -10.88 4.88 20.68
N GLN A 144 -10.18 5.82 20.09
CA GLN A 144 -10.63 6.48 18.88
C GLN A 144 -10.01 5.73 17.72
N PHE A 145 -10.87 5.10 17.00
CA PHE A 145 -10.67 4.34 15.79
C PHE A 145 -10.01 5.18 14.75
N VAL A 146 -9.33 5.18 13.87
CA VAL A 146 -8.63 5.93 12.83
C VAL A 146 -8.66 7.45 13.10
N SER A 147 -7.53 8.12 13.11
CA SER A 147 -7.51 9.57 13.27
C SER A 147 -8.19 10.23 12.06
N GLN A 148 -8.72 11.43 12.22
CA GLN A 148 -9.33 12.16 11.09
C GLN A 148 -8.36 12.31 9.91
N ARG A 149 -7.06 12.35 10.17
CA ARG A 149 -6.03 12.46 9.13
C ARG A 149 -5.85 11.15 8.37
N GLU A 150 -5.90 10.04 9.06
CA GLU A 150 -5.86 8.71 8.45
C GLU A 150 -7.14 8.43 7.67
N GLU A 151 -8.31 8.81 8.20
CA GLU A 151 -9.58 8.74 7.44
C GLU A 151 -9.50 9.55 6.15
N SER A 152 -9.02 10.79 6.23
CA SER A 152 -8.82 11.62 5.03
C SER A 152 -7.83 10.99 4.06
N ALA A 153 -6.77 10.37 4.55
CA ALA A 153 -5.80 9.71 3.68
C ALA A 153 -6.39 8.48 2.98
N LEU A 154 -7.19 7.68 3.68
CA LEU A 154 -7.90 6.54 3.09
C LEU A 154 -8.91 6.99 2.04
N GLU A 155 -9.63 8.09 2.29
CA GLU A 155 -10.54 8.69 1.32
C GLU A 155 -9.79 9.22 0.10
N GLU A 156 -8.64 9.89 0.28
CA GLU A 156 -7.80 10.38 -0.81
C GLU A 156 -7.25 9.23 -1.67
N ILE A 157 -6.83 8.10 -1.08
CA ILE A 157 -6.43 6.89 -1.82
C ILE A 157 -7.63 6.34 -2.59
N SER A 158 -8.77 6.17 -1.95
CA SER A 158 -9.98 5.66 -2.57
C SER A 158 -10.39 6.49 -3.78
N ASN A 159 -10.45 7.81 -3.61
CA ASN A 159 -10.74 8.77 -4.68
C ASN A 159 -9.70 8.71 -5.81
N THR A 160 -8.41 8.58 -5.46
CA THR A 160 -7.32 8.44 -6.43
C THR A 160 -7.48 7.18 -7.28
N LEU A 161 -7.99 6.11 -6.70
CA LEU A 161 -8.27 4.85 -7.36
C LEU A 161 -9.61 4.83 -8.10
N GLY A 162 -10.47 5.82 -7.89
CA GLY A 162 -11.81 5.91 -8.49
C GLY A 162 -12.78 4.89 -7.89
N LEU A 163 -12.70 4.70 -6.59
CA LEU A 163 -13.59 3.86 -5.78
C LEU A 163 -14.58 4.71 -4.99
#